data_d45c6c693b6fabef6c9215c0bf17622d
#
_entry.id   d45c6c693b6fabef6c9215c0bf17622d
#
_cell.length_a   1.000
_cell.length_b   1.000
_cell.length_c   1.000
_cell.angle_alpha   90.00
_cell.angle_beta   90.00
_cell.angle_gamma   90.00
#
_symmetry.space_group_name_H-M   'P 1'
#
loop_
_entity.id
_entity.type
_entity.pdbx_description
1 polymer ?
#
loop_
_entity_poly.entity_id
_entity_poly.type
_entity_poly.pdbx_seq_one_letter_code
_entity_poly.pdbx_strand_id
1 'polypeptide(L)'
;MPRTPEKAYKNLDFLSSPPARHIRILCEYEETRQRLMREGVKNTIVMFGSAHICSPEDAQARLEGVKELADSNGDYERQRLKAENALKLSKYYAGTRELARRMTAWSMEREGKRSYYVTSGGGPGIMEAANRGAADVPGGRSVGLGISLPFEAGVNDWVTPELAFEFHYFFTRKLWFLYLCKALVVCPGGFGTMDELFETLTLIQ
;
A
#
# COMPACT_ATOMS: atom_id res chain seq x y z
N MET A 1 -14.37 -34.56 34.51
CA MET A 1 -14.26 -33.09 34.64
C MET A 1 -15.27 -32.46 33.70
N PRO A 2 -16.05 -31.46 34.14
CA PRO A 2 -16.99 -30.77 33.26
C PRO A 2 -16.22 -30.09 32.14
N ARG A 3 -16.64 -30.33 30.86
CA ARG A 3 -16.08 -29.63 29.69
C ARG A 3 -16.69 -28.23 29.62
N THR A 4 -15.86 -27.20 29.70
CA THR A 4 -16.32 -25.82 29.48
C THR A 4 -16.47 -25.61 27.98
N PRO A 5 -17.66 -25.28 27.45
CA PRO A 5 -17.86 -25.00 26.05
C PRO A 5 -17.02 -23.80 25.61
N GLU A 6 -16.55 -23.82 24.36
CA GLU A 6 -15.85 -22.69 23.77
C GLU A 6 -16.78 -21.50 23.55
N LYS A 7 -16.30 -20.30 23.84
CA LYS A 7 -17.05 -19.07 23.56
C LYS A 7 -17.10 -18.79 22.06
N ALA A 8 -18.27 -18.44 21.53
CA ALA A 8 -18.49 -18.26 20.10
C ALA A 8 -17.49 -17.30 19.42
N TYR A 9 -17.08 -16.21 20.10
CA TYR A 9 -16.09 -15.26 19.58
C TYR A 9 -14.64 -15.76 19.57
N LYS A 10 -14.38 -16.95 20.13
CA LYS A 10 -13.09 -17.66 20.07
C LYS A 10 -13.12 -18.82 19.08
N ASN A 11 -14.29 -19.22 18.63
CA ASN A 11 -14.47 -20.30 17.67
C ASN A 11 -14.05 -19.82 16.25
N LEU A 12 -12.80 -20.09 15.87
CA LEU A 12 -12.24 -19.68 14.59
C LEU A 12 -12.89 -20.38 13.42
N ASP A 13 -13.33 -21.63 13.57
CA ASP A 13 -14.05 -22.37 12.53
C ASP A 13 -15.38 -21.68 12.18
N PHE A 14 -16.13 -21.27 13.22
CA PHE A 14 -17.32 -20.45 13.02
C PHE A 14 -17.00 -19.11 12.38
N LEU A 15 -16.04 -18.36 12.92
CA LEU A 15 -15.69 -17.02 12.42
C LEU A 15 -15.16 -17.03 11.00
N SER A 16 -14.53 -18.13 10.56
CA SER A 16 -14.04 -18.31 9.19
C SER A 16 -15.12 -18.82 8.23
N SER A 17 -16.26 -19.25 8.75
CA SER A 17 -17.35 -19.80 7.95
C SER A 17 -18.11 -18.75 7.12
N PRO A 18 -18.80 -19.13 6.02
CA PRO A 18 -19.60 -18.22 5.23
C PRO A 18 -20.67 -17.44 6.03
N PRO A 19 -21.42 -18.05 6.95
CA PRO A 19 -22.41 -17.35 7.77
C PRO A 19 -21.83 -16.21 8.63
N ALA A 20 -20.57 -16.30 9.05
CA ALA A 20 -19.92 -15.27 9.87
C ALA A 20 -19.32 -14.10 9.05
N ARG A 21 -19.61 -14.02 7.73
CA ARG A 21 -19.07 -12.99 6.85
C ARG A 21 -19.28 -11.56 7.37
N HIS A 22 -20.50 -11.23 7.83
CA HIS A 22 -20.82 -9.91 8.34
C HIS A 22 -20.03 -9.56 9.61
N ILE A 23 -19.72 -10.56 10.44
CA ILE A 23 -18.87 -10.36 11.63
C ILE A 23 -17.45 -9.99 11.19
N ARG A 24 -16.88 -10.69 10.20
CA ARG A 24 -15.54 -10.39 9.68
C ARG A 24 -15.47 -8.99 9.05
N ILE A 25 -16.50 -8.56 8.32
CA ILE A 25 -16.61 -7.21 7.79
C ILE A 25 -16.57 -6.18 8.92
N LEU A 26 -17.32 -6.40 9.99
CA LEU A 26 -17.30 -5.52 11.17
C LEU A 26 -15.94 -5.55 11.88
N CYS A 27 -15.26 -6.71 11.93
CA CYS A 27 -13.90 -6.79 12.47
C CYS A 27 -12.92 -5.93 11.68
N GLU A 28 -12.93 -5.99 10.34
CA GLU A 28 -12.05 -5.15 9.50
C GLU A 28 -12.36 -3.66 9.67
N TYR A 29 -13.62 -3.30 9.80
CA TYR A 29 -14.02 -1.92 10.04
C TYR A 29 -13.57 -1.42 11.41
N GLU A 30 -13.92 -2.13 12.48
CA GLU A 30 -13.70 -1.67 13.87
C GLU A 30 -12.22 -1.78 14.28
N GLU A 31 -11.52 -2.84 13.91
CA GLU A 31 -10.12 -3.02 14.24
C GLU A 31 -9.29 -1.91 13.59
N THR A 32 -9.50 -1.65 12.31
CA THR A 32 -8.82 -0.58 11.59
C THR A 32 -9.11 0.78 12.22
N ARG A 33 -10.38 1.07 12.52
CA ARG A 33 -10.78 2.31 13.18
C ARG A 33 -10.08 2.51 14.51
N GLN A 34 -10.13 1.50 15.37
CA GLN A 34 -9.57 1.56 16.72
C GLN A 34 -8.04 1.71 16.67
N ARG A 35 -7.38 0.98 15.80
CA ARG A 35 -5.92 1.02 15.66
C ARG A 35 -5.45 2.36 15.12
N LEU A 36 -6.06 2.89 14.06
CA LEU A 36 -5.74 4.22 13.54
C LEU A 36 -5.94 5.31 14.59
N MET A 37 -7.02 5.24 15.39
CA MET A 37 -7.26 6.18 16.49
C MET A 37 -6.21 6.06 17.59
N ARG A 38 -5.87 4.85 18.02
CA ARG A 38 -4.85 4.59 19.05
C ARG A 38 -3.47 5.11 18.61
N GLU A 39 -3.13 4.94 17.34
CA GLU A 39 -1.88 5.40 16.75
C GLU A 39 -1.88 6.90 16.36
N GLY A 40 -2.98 7.61 16.62
CA GLY A 40 -3.10 9.05 16.38
C GLY A 40 -3.26 9.46 14.92
N VAL A 41 -3.59 8.52 14.02
CA VAL A 41 -3.79 8.81 12.59
C VAL A 41 -5.14 9.49 12.40
N LYS A 42 -5.13 10.77 12.05
CA LYS A 42 -6.34 11.59 11.83
C LYS A 42 -6.51 12.04 10.37
N ASN A 43 -5.43 12.17 9.66
CA ASN A 43 -5.43 12.60 8.26
C ASN A 43 -4.41 11.79 7.48
N THR A 44 -4.73 11.46 6.23
CA THR A 44 -3.84 10.73 5.34
C THR A 44 -3.61 11.48 4.03
N ILE A 45 -2.43 11.26 3.46
CA ILE A 45 -2.07 11.59 2.09
C ILE A 45 -1.90 10.26 1.38
N VAL A 46 -2.85 9.92 0.52
CA VAL A 46 -2.86 8.62 -0.15
C VAL A 46 -2.07 8.68 -1.44
N MET A 47 -1.22 7.70 -1.67
CA MET A 47 -0.39 7.58 -2.87
C MET A 47 -0.71 6.28 -3.59
N PHE A 48 -1.24 6.39 -4.81
CA PHE A 48 -1.55 5.27 -5.70
C PHE A 48 -0.64 5.23 -6.91
N GLY A 49 -0.34 4.04 -7.39
CA GLY A 49 0.43 3.80 -8.60
C GLY A 49 0.73 2.32 -8.82
N SER A 50 1.43 2.03 -9.90
CA SER A 50 1.73 0.67 -10.32
C SER A 50 2.63 -0.07 -9.33
N ALA A 51 2.28 -1.31 -9.04
CA ALA A 51 3.12 -2.27 -8.31
C ALA A 51 4.37 -2.73 -9.13
N HIS A 52 4.41 -2.44 -10.43
CA HIS A 52 5.48 -2.91 -11.33
C HIS A 52 6.57 -1.86 -11.59
N ILE A 53 6.40 -0.63 -11.14
CA ILE A 53 7.41 0.43 -11.28
C ILE A 53 8.43 0.27 -10.16
N CYS A 54 9.63 -0.19 -10.50
CA CYS A 54 10.71 -0.42 -9.55
C CYS A 54 11.63 0.80 -9.37
N SER A 55 12.56 0.70 -8.43
CA SER A 55 13.57 1.73 -8.19
C SER A 55 14.48 1.93 -9.42
N PRO A 56 15.13 3.09 -9.58
CA PRO A 56 16.12 3.30 -10.64
C PRO A 56 17.25 2.27 -10.61
N GLU A 57 17.70 1.90 -9.42
CA GLU A 57 18.76 0.91 -9.20
C GLU A 57 18.34 -0.48 -9.72
N ASP A 58 17.14 -0.94 -9.35
CA ASP A 58 16.60 -2.22 -9.81
C ASP A 58 16.31 -2.22 -11.32
N ALA A 59 15.83 -1.11 -11.85
CA ALA A 59 15.56 -0.97 -13.27
C ALA A 59 16.86 -1.02 -14.10
N GLN A 60 17.91 -0.38 -13.59
CA GLN A 60 19.23 -0.41 -14.20
C GLN A 60 19.83 -1.82 -14.17
N ALA A 61 19.78 -2.49 -13.01
CA ALA A 61 20.25 -3.87 -12.87
C ALA A 61 19.53 -4.84 -13.82
N ARG A 62 18.20 -4.67 -13.98
CA ARG A 62 17.42 -5.47 -14.95
C ARG A 62 17.87 -5.24 -16.38
N LEU A 63 18.18 -3.99 -16.77
CA LEU A 63 18.64 -3.66 -18.10
C LEU A 63 20.03 -4.26 -18.38
N GLU A 64 20.92 -4.22 -17.40
CA GLU A 64 22.24 -4.83 -17.49
C GLU A 64 22.15 -6.35 -17.62
N GLY A 65 21.34 -7.01 -16.80
CA GLY A 65 21.12 -8.45 -16.87
C GLY A 65 20.55 -8.91 -18.23
N VAL A 66 19.69 -8.11 -18.85
CA VAL A 66 19.18 -8.44 -20.19
C VAL A 66 20.28 -8.30 -21.25
N LYS A 67 21.19 -7.34 -21.13
CA LYS A 67 22.33 -7.20 -22.06
C LYS A 67 23.30 -8.37 -22.02
N GLU A 68 23.47 -8.95 -20.83
CA GLU A 68 24.33 -10.13 -20.65
C GLU A 68 23.71 -11.41 -21.23
N LEU A 69 22.38 -11.48 -21.36
CA LEU A 69 21.65 -12.60 -21.96
C LEU A 69 21.55 -12.51 -23.49
N ALA A 70 22.17 -11.48 -24.11
CA ALA A 70 22.14 -11.27 -25.54
C ALA A 70 22.67 -12.49 -26.31
N ASP A 71 21.88 -13.06 -27.19
CA ASP A 71 22.12 -14.04 -28.25
C ASP A 71 21.55 -15.46 -28.12
N SER A 72 20.80 -15.83 -27.07
CA SER A 72 20.34 -17.21 -26.99
C SER A 72 18.87 -17.49 -27.31
N ASN A 73 18.00 -16.45 -27.40
CA ASN A 73 16.57 -16.67 -27.65
C ASN A 73 15.89 -15.49 -28.35
N GLY A 74 14.99 -15.77 -29.31
CA GLY A 74 14.16 -14.77 -30.02
C GLY A 74 13.28 -13.85 -29.13
N ASP A 75 13.42 -13.90 -27.82
CA ASP A 75 12.72 -13.09 -26.81
C ASP A 75 13.57 -11.90 -26.31
N TYR A 76 14.83 -11.78 -26.77
CA TYR A 76 15.76 -10.75 -26.31
C TYR A 76 15.23 -9.31 -26.54
N GLU A 77 14.77 -9.00 -27.75
CA GLU A 77 14.25 -7.67 -28.07
C GLU A 77 13.05 -7.28 -27.18
N ARG A 78 12.18 -8.24 -26.90
CA ARG A 78 11.05 -8.03 -26.02
C ARG A 78 11.47 -7.77 -24.57
N GLN A 79 12.46 -8.51 -24.08
CA GLN A 79 13.00 -8.33 -22.73
C GLN A 79 13.74 -7.00 -22.61
N ARG A 80 14.54 -6.64 -23.62
CA ARG A 80 15.23 -5.36 -23.69
C ARG A 80 14.25 -4.18 -23.65
N LEU A 81 13.21 -4.22 -24.47
CA LEU A 81 12.19 -3.17 -24.50
C LEU A 81 11.47 -3.02 -23.16
N LYS A 82 11.17 -4.15 -22.48
CA LYS A 82 10.59 -4.13 -21.14
C LYS A 82 11.54 -3.49 -20.12
N ALA A 83 12.82 -3.82 -20.14
CA ALA A 83 13.81 -3.27 -19.24
C ALA A 83 14.05 -1.77 -19.48
N GLU A 84 14.12 -1.33 -20.74
CA GLU A 84 14.22 0.08 -21.09
C GLU A 84 12.98 0.88 -20.62
N ASN A 85 11.79 0.32 -20.78
CA ASN A 85 10.57 0.94 -20.30
C ASN A 85 10.52 0.99 -18.76
N ALA A 86 10.99 -0.06 -18.07
CA ALA A 86 11.11 -0.05 -16.61
C ALA A 86 12.04 1.08 -16.15
N LEU A 87 13.18 1.27 -16.82
CA LEU A 87 14.11 2.36 -16.52
C LEU A 87 13.48 3.74 -16.75
N LYS A 88 12.74 3.93 -17.86
CA LYS A 88 12.01 5.19 -18.12
C LYS A 88 10.97 5.50 -17.07
N LEU A 89 10.30 4.49 -16.53
CA LEU A 89 9.25 4.65 -15.53
C LEU A 89 9.80 4.77 -14.11
N SER A 90 11.01 4.33 -13.84
CA SER A 90 11.61 4.34 -12.50
C SER A 90 11.72 5.76 -11.90
N LYS A 91 11.74 6.80 -12.74
CA LYS A 91 11.66 8.21 -12.29
C LYS A 91 10.43 8.49 -11.42
N TYR A 92 9.32 7.77 -11.64
CA TYR A 92 8.12 7.92 -10.82
C TYR A 92 8.29 7.29 -9.44
N TYR A 93 9.04 6.18 -9.35
CA TYR A 93 9.41 5.62 -8.06
C TYR A 93 10.27 6.62 -7.25
N ALA A 94 11.34 7.13 -7.85
CA ALA A 94 12.22 8.11 -7.20
C ALA A 94 11.46 9.39 -6.81
N GLY A 95 10.62 9.90 -7.71
CA GLY A 95 9.77 11.07 -7.44
C GLY A 95 8.78 10.85 -6.32
N THR A 96 8.13 9.68 -6.27
CA THR A 96 7.18 9.32 -5.21
C THR A 96 7.89 9.20 -3.86
N ARG A 97 9.05 8.53 -3.81
CA ARG A 97 9.86 8.42 -2.59
C ARG A 97 10.26 9.77 -2.04
N GLU A 98 10.77 10.66 -2.89
CA GLU A 98 11.18 12.00 -2.49
C GLU A 98 9.98 12.86 -2.06
N LEU A 99 8.84 12.79 -2.77
CA LEU A 99 7.62 13.48 -2.39
C LEU A 99 7.11 13.00 -1.02
N ALA A 100 7.05 11.68 -0.80
CA ALA A 100 6.64 11.09 0.47
C ALA A 100 7.56 11.53 1.62
N ARG A 101 8.89 11.56 1.39
CA ARG A 101 9.86 12.06 2.35
C ARG A 101 9.59 13.52 2.73
N ARG A 102 9.40 14.40 1.74
CA ARG A 102 9.10 15.82 1.99
C ARG A 102 7.79 16.02 2.72
N MET A 103 6.73 15.28 2.32
CA MET A 103 5.42 15.36 2.97
C MET A 103 5.47 14.88 4.42
N THR A 104 6.23 13.83 4.69
CA THR A 104 6.42 13.32 6.05
C THR A 104 7.18 14.31 6.91
N ALA A 105 8.31 14.86 6.43
CA ALA A 105 9.08 15.88 7.14
C ALA A 105 8.21 17.12 7.43
N TRP A 106 7.52 17.63 6.42
CA TRP A 106 6.59 18.76 6.57
C TRP A 106 5.47 18.49 7.58
N SER A 107 4.93 17.26 7.59
CA SER A 107 3.87 16.88 8.53
C SER A 107 4.40 16.85 9.97
N MET A 108 5.62 16.36 10.19
CA MET A 108 6.23 16.26 11.50
C MET A 108 6.62 17.64 12.09
N GLU A 109 6.98 18.60 11.25
CA GLU A 109 7.26 19.98 11.68
C GLU A 109 5.99 20.70 12.20
N ARG A 110 4.83 20.21 11.89
CA ARG A 110 3.54 20.79 12.30
C ARG A 110 3.03 20.23 13.62
N GLU A 111 3.87 20.16 14.63
CA GLU A 111 3.56 19.57 15.93
C GLU A 111 2.14 19.85 16.44
N GLY A 112 1.46 18.78 16.84
CA GLY A 112 0.38 18.76 17.84
C GLY A 112 -1.04 18.82 17.30
N LYS A 113 -1.37 19.23 16.07
CA LYS A 113 -2.79 19.40 15.70
C LYS A 113 -3.27 18.76 14.39
N ARG A 114 -2.42 18.49 13.41
CA ARG A 114 -2.82 17.93 12.12
C ARG A 114 -1.68 17.11 11.48
N SER A 115 -1.29 16.03 12.13
CA SER A 115 -0.36 15.09 11.50
C SER A 115 -1.01 14.45 10.28
N TYR A 116 -0.29 14.45 9.17
CA TYR A 116 -0.68 13.78 7.93
C TYR A 116 0.22 12.59 7.72
N TYR A 117 -0.36 11.43 7.54
CA TYR A 117 0.38 10.19 7.32
C TYR A 117 0.36 9.80 5.84
N VAL A 118 1.53 9.57 5.26
CA VAL A 118 1.63 8.93 3.95
C VAL A 118 1.00 7.55 4.04
N THR A 119 0.10 7.27 3.11
CA THR A 119 -0.68 6.04 3.08
C THR A 119 -0.61 5.43 1.68
N SER A 120 -0.39 4.14 1.60
CA SER A 120 -0.40 3.38 0.35
C SER A 120 -1.10 2.04 0.51
N GLY A 121 -1.21 1.30 -0.58
CA GLY A 121 -1.71 -0.08 -0.55
C GLY A 121 -0.74 -1.08 0.09
N GLY A 122 0.44 -0.65 0.52
CA GLY A 122 1.42 -1.51 1.18
C GLY A 122 2.16 -2.48 0.25
N GLY A 123 1.79 -2.61 -1.02
CA GLY A 123 2.45 -3.49 -1.99
C GLY A 123 3.79 -2.94 -2.50
N PRO A 124 4.37 -3.58 -3.51
CA PRO A 124 5.61 -3.15 -4.14
C PRO A 124 5.44 -1.90 -5.03
N GLY A 125 6.51 -1.46 -5.64
CA GLY A 125 6.51 -0.42 -6.66
C GLY A 125 6.25 0.97 -6.09
N ILE A 126 5.30 1.70 -6.65
CA ILE A 126 4.95 3.06 -6.21
C ILE A 126 4.48 3.07 -4.75
N MET A 127 3.78 2.02 -4.30
CA MET A 127 3.33 1.89 -2.92
C MET A 127 4.51 1.75 -1.95
N GLU A 128 5.51 0.94 -2.32
CA GLU A 128 6.77 0.82 -1.58
C GLU A 128 7.54 2.14 -1.57
N ALA A 129 7.65 2.81 -2.72
CA ALA A 129 8.32 4.11 -2.81
C ALA A 129 7.73 5.13 -1.83
N ALA A 130 6.40 5.16 -1.70
CA ALA A 130 5.69 6.03 -0.76
C ALA A 130 6.04 5.70 0.70
N ASN A 131 5.97 4.43 1.09
CA ASN A 131 6.30 4.01 2.46
C ASN A 131 7.79 4.22 2.78
N ARG A 132 8.68 3.87 1.84
CA ARG A 132 10.12 4.06 1.97
C ARG A 132 10.49 5.54 2.13
N GLY A 133 9.87 6.42 1.34
CA GLY A 133 10.08 7.87 1.48
C GLY A 133 9.66 8.40 2.85
N ALA A 134 8.58 7.89 3.44
CA ALA A 134 8.22 8.23 4.81
C ALA A 134 9.25 7.71 5.82
N ALA A 135 9.73 6.48 5.64
CA ALA A 135 10.75 5.86 6.51
C ALA A 135 12.13 6.52 6.40
N ASP A 136 12.44 7.20 5.28
CA ASP A 136 13.69 7.99 5.12
C ASP A 136 13.76 9.20 6.08
N VAL A 137 12.65 9.58 6.73
CA VAL A 137 12.62 10.65 7.73
C VAL A 137 12.76 10.02 9.13
N PRO A 138 13.74 10.45 9.94
CA PRO A 138 13.89 9.93 11.31
C PRO A 138 12.58 10.05 12.11
N GLY A 139 12.03 8.93 12.58
CA GLY A 139 10.75 8.88 13.27
C GLY A 139 9.52 8.99 12.34
N GLY A 140 9.72 9.08 11.02
CA GLY A 140 8.65 9.09 10.04
C GLY A 140 7.86 7.79 10.06
N ARG A 141 6.54 7.90 9.92
CA ARG A 141 5.59 6.77 9.96
C ARG A 141 4.69 6.79 8.74
N SER A 142 4.33 5.62 8.24
CA SER A 142 3.40 5.47 7.12
C SER A 142 2.39 4.35 7.35
N VAL A 143 1.25 4.45 6.68
CA VAL A 143 0.17 3.46 6.72
C VAL A 143 0.23 2.59 5.47
N GLY A 144 0.10 1.29 5.65
CA GLY A 144 -0.08 0.32 4.58
C GLY A 144 -1.43 -0.38 4.71
N LEU A 145 -2.29 -0.21 3.72
CA LEU A 145 -3.59 -0.87 3.66
C LEU A 145 -3.53 -2.00 2.61
N GLY A 146 -2.95 -3.15 3.00
CA GLY A 146 -2.81 -4.35 2.17
C GLY A 146 -4.15 -5.03 1.87
N ILE A 147 -4.14 -5.92 0.90
CA ILE A 147 -5.27 -6.80 0.55
C ILE A 147 -4.73 -8.20 0.33
N SER A 148 -5.39 -9.19 0.91
CA SER A 148 -5.03 -10.59 0.70
C SER A 148 -5.36 -11.02 -0.73
N LEU A 149 -4.34 -11.19 -1.55
CA LEU A 149 -4.44 -11.73 -2.90
C LEU A 149 -3.72 -13.09 -2.97
N PRO A 150 -4.19 -14.04 -3.81
CA PRO A 150 -3.60 -15.38 -3.88
C PRO A 150 -2.11 -15.41 -4.21
N PHE A 151 -1.56 -14.32 -4.77
CA PHE A 151 -0.19 -14.25 -5.27
C PHE A 151 0.63 -13.09 -4.68
N GLU A 152 0.07 -12.33 -3.75
CA GLU A 152 0.76 -11.23 -3.06
C GLU A 152 0.77 -11.53 -1.56
N ALA A 153 1.94 -11.49 -0.95
CA ALA A 153 2.10 -11.76 0.48
C ALA A 153 2.39 -10.46 1.24
N GLY A 154 1.41 -10.02 2.03
CA GLY A 154 1.59 -8.99 3.04
C GLY A 154 1.87 -7.58 2.50
N VAL A 155 2.45 -6.76 3.34
CA VAL A 155 2.86 -5.39 3.02
C VAL A 155 4.40 -5.30 2.94
N ASN A 156 4.91 -4.26 2.24
CA ASN A 156 6.34 -4.02 2.12
C ASN A 156 6.98 -3.64 3.48
N ASP A 157 8.30 -3.87 3.60
CA ASP A 157 9.06 -3.73 4.85
C ASP A 157 9.15 -2.29 5.39
N TRP A 158 8.77 -1.30 4.58
CA TRP A 158 8.83 0.12 4.94
C TRP A 158 7.56 0.66 5.59
N VAL A 159 6.50 -0.13 5.61
CA VAL A 159 5.27 0.21 6.35
C VAL A 159 5.56 0.16 7.85
N THR A 160 5.08 1.16 8.58
CA THR A 160 5.18 1.13 10.05
C THR A 160 4.40 -0.08 10.60
N PRO A 161 5.02 -0.98 11.38
CA PRO A 161 4.38 -2.25 11.79
C PRO A 161 3.01 -2.08 12.44
N GLU A 162 2.83 -1.08 13.31
CA GLU A 162 1.57 -0.78 14.00
C GLU A 162 0.51 -0.20 13.06
N LEU A 163 0.92 0.23 11.87
CA LEU A 163 0.07 0.83 10.83
C LEU A 163 -0.02 -0.05 9.56
N ALA A 164 0.41 -1.30 9.66
CA ALA A 164 0.26 -2.31 8.64
C ALA A 164 -1.08 -3.04 8.82
N PHE A 165 -1.93 -2.96 7.81
CA PHE A 165 -3.25 -3.58 7.79
C PHE A 165 -3.35 -4.57 6.64
N GLU A 166 -4.11 -5.63 6.84
CA GLU A 166 -4.41 -6.65 5.84
C GLU A 166 -5.92 -6.81 5.75
N PHE A 167 -6.48 -6.55 4.57
CA PHE A 167 -7.91 -6.66 4.31
C PHE A 167 -8.23 -7.90 3.48
N HIS A 168 -9.37 -8.49 3.74
CA HIS A 168 -9.97 -9.52 2.90
C HIS A 168 -11.03 -8.93 1.96
N TYR A 169 -11.71 -7.86 2.38
CA TYR A 169 -12.78 -7.24 1.61
C TYR A 169 -12.32 -5.93 0.96
N PHE A 170 -12.43 -5.85 -0.37
CA PHE A 170 -12.03 -4.67 -1.13
C PHE A 170 -12.75 -3.40 -0.68
N PHE A 171 -14.06 -3.48 -0.41
CA PHE A 171 -14.85 -2.30 -0.06
C PHE A 171 -14.51 -1.74 1.33
N THR A 172 -14.14 -2.57 2.30
CA THR A 172 -13.66 -2.09 3.61
C THR A 172 -12.32 -1.40 3.49
N ARG A 173 -11.42 -1.95 2.67
CA ARG A 173 -10.13 -1.31 2.35
C ARG A 173 -10.32 0.03 1.65
N LYS A 174 -11.18 0.10 0.62
CA LYS A 174 -11.49 1.34 -0.10
C LYS A 174 -12.04 2.42 0.82
N LEU A 175 -12.97 2.05 1.71
CA LEU A 175 -13.47 2.97 2.73
C LEU A 175 -12.33 3.63 3.50
N TRP A 176 -11.36 2.86 3.99
CA TRP A 176 -10.28 3.37 4.82
C TRP A 176 -9.25 4.19 4.04
N PHE A 177 -9.06 3.95 2.75
CA PHE A 177 -8.29 4.86 1.90
C PHE A 177 -8.90 6.25 1.87
N LEU A 178 -10.22 6.35 1.78
CA LEU A 178 -10.92 7.61 1.53
C LEU A 178 -11.34 8.33 2.80
N TYR A 179 -11.69 7.59 3.85
CA TYR A 179 -12.29 8.15 5.06
C TYR A 179 -11.43 9.21 5.76
N LEU A 180 -10.12 9.00 5.83
CA LEU A 180 -9.16 9.94 6.41
C LEU A 180 -8.38 10.75 5.36
N CYS A 181 -8.62 10.52 4.07
CA CYS A 181 -7.88 11.13 2.97
C CYS A 181 -8.12 12.64 2.92
N LYS A 182 -7.03 13.40 2.87
CA LYS A 182 -7.03 14.86 2.67
C LYS A 182 -6.36 15.27 1.37
N ALA A 183 -5.53 14.41 0.82
CA ALA A 183 -4.90 14.59 -0.49
C ALA A 183 -4.64 13.24 -1.13
N LEU A 184 -4.77 13.20 -2.45
CA LEU A 184 -4.50 12.04 -3.27
C LEU A 184 -3.37 12.36 -4.26
N VAL A 185 -2.37 11.49 -4.32
CA VAL A 185 -1.29 11.51 -5.31
C VAL A 185 -1.43 10.26 -6.17
N VAL A 186 -1.55 10.45 -7.48
CA VAL A 186 -1.71 9.36 -8.44
C VAL A 186 -0.53 9.36 -9.39
N CYS A 187 0.21 8.27 -9.38
CA CYS A 187 1.29 7.96 -10.31
C CYS A 187 0.80 7.03 -11.42
N PRO A 188 1.56 6.87 -12.50
CA PRO A 188 1.20 5.91 -13.54
C PRO A 188 0.91 4.52 -12.97
N GLY A 189 -0.20 3.92 -13.39
CA GLY A 189 -0.66 2.64 -12.89
C GLY A 189 -1.69 1.98 -13.79
N GLY A 190 -2.11 0.78 -13.41
CA GLY A 190 -3.12 -0.01 -14.11
C GLY A 190 -4.55 0.28 -13.63
N PHE A 191 -5.42 -0.68 -13.90
CA PHE A 191 -6.85 -0.57 -13.57
C PHE A 191 -7.12 -0.31 -12.07
N GLY A 192 -6.38 -0.96 -11.16
CA GLY A 192 -6.56 -0.72 -9.73
C GLY A 192 -6.24 0.71 -9.31
N THR A 193 -5.22 1.34 -9.95
CA THR A 193 -4.91 2.76 -9.72
C THR A 193 -6.02 3.67 -10.26
N MET A 194 -6.56 3.35 -11.44
CA MET A 194 -7.65 4.12 -12.04
C MET A 194 -8.96 3.96 -11.26
N ASP A 195 -9.26 2.77 -10.79
CA ASP A 195 -10.43 2.48 -9.97
C ASP A 195 -10.48 3.39 -8.72
N GLU A 196 -9.39 3.45 -7.97
CA GLU A 196 -9.28 4.30 -6.79
C GLU A 196 -9.32 5.81 -7.13
N LEU A 197 -8.73 6.21 -8.26
CA LEU A 197 -8.79 7.60 -8.73
C LEU A 197 -10.23 8.01 -9.05
N PHE A 198 -10.95 7.22 -9.85
CA PHE A 198 -12.31 7.56 -10.27
C PHE A 198 -13.30 7.48 -9.13
N GLU A 199 -13.14 6.56 -8.18
CA GLU A 199 -13.94 6.53 -6.96
C GLU A 199 -13.75 7.81 -6.15
N THR A 200 -12.49 8.24 -5.95
CA THR A 200 -12.19 9.49 -5.25
C THR A 200 -12.83 10.69 -5.95
N LEU A 201 -12.68 10.80 -7.28
CA LEU A 201 -13.26 11.87 -8.06
C LEU A 201 -14.79 11.89 -7.98
N THR A 202 -15.43 10.73 -7.93
CA THR A 202 -16.88 10.61 -7.77
C THR A 202 -17.35 11.13 -6.40
N LEU A 203 -16.56 10.89 -5.34
CA LEU A 203 -16.93 11.29 -3.98
C LEU A 203 -16.66 12.76 -3.65
N ILE A 204 -15.83 13.46 -4.43
CA ILE A 204 -15.55 14.90 -4.23
C ILE A 204 -16.44 15.84 -5.06
N GLN A 205 -17.34 15.29 -5.89
CA GLN A 205 -18.38 16.06 -6.57
C GLN A 205 -19.34 16.64 -5.54
#